data_af6187b1b081082231d5d8294a935e68
#
_entry.id   af6187b1b081082231d5d8294a935e68
#
_cell.length_a   1.000
_cell.length_b   1.000
_cell.length_c   1.000
_cell.angle_alpha   90.00
_cell.angle_beta   90.00
_cell.angle_gamma   90.00
#
_symmetry.space_group_name_H-M   'P 1'
#
loop_
_entity.id
_entity.type
_entity.pdbx_description
1 polymer ?
#
loop_
_entity_poly.entity_id
_entity_poly.type
_entity_poly.pdbx_seq_one_letter_code
_entity_poly.pdbx_strand_id
1 'polypeptide(L)' 'MCNALEKLRREGEREGRLEGIRATIRICKKFSISEEDIIRNIMEEFSLSQEEASGYVKNISRF' A
#
# COMPACT_ATOMS: atom_id res chain seq x y z
N MET A 1 -19.57 -15.18 -20.84
CA MET A 1 -18.26 -15.05 -20.21
C MET A 1 -18.12 -13.67 -19.58
N CYS A 2 -17.97 -13.64 -18.28
CA CYS A 2 -18.06 -12.41 -17.51
C CYS A 2 -16.70 -11.75 -17.22
N ASN A 3 -15.84 -11.70 -18.21
CA ASN A 3 -14.50 -11.14 -18.01
C ASN A 3 -14.49 -9.66 -17.66
N ALA A 4 -15.49 -8.93 -18.13
CA ALA A 4 -15.57 -7.48 -17.85
C ALA A 4 -15.90 -7.21 -16.37
N LEU A 5 -16.80 -7.99 -15.79
CA LEU A 5 -17.16 -7.85 -14.37
C LEU A 5 -16.03 -8.26 -13.46
N GLU A 6 -15.32 -9.33 -13.78
CA GLU A 6 -14.15 -9.75 -13.01
C GLU A 6 -13.03 -8.72 -13.08
N LYS A 7 -12.83 -8.12 -14.24
CA LYS A 7 -11.81 -7.09 -14.42
C LYS A 7 -12.12 -5.85 -13.59
N LEU A 8 -13.37 -5.40 -13.61
CA LEU A 8 -13.80 -4.25 -12.79
C LEU A 8 -13.67 -4.55 -11.31
N ARG A 9 -14.00 -5.76 -10.90
CA ARG A 9 -13.87 -6.18 -9.51
C ARG A 9 -12.41 -6.18 -9.05
N ARG A 10 -11.50 -6.70 -9.87
CA ARG A 10 -10.07 -6.70 -9.58
C ARG A 10 -9.50 -5.31 -9.50
N GLU A 11 -9.91 -4.42 -10.39
CA GLU A 11 -9.47 -3.03 -10.38
C GLU A 11 -9.95 -2.31 -9.12
N GLY A 12 -11.20 -2.52 -8.72
CA GLY A 12 -11.74 -1.96 -7.48
C GLY A 12 -10.99 -2.44 -6.24
N GLU A 13 -10.69 -3.73 -6.16
CA GLU A 13 -9.94 -4.29 -5.05
C GLU A 13 -8.50 -3.74 -5.01
N ARG A 14 -7.89 -3.59 -6.18
CA ARG A 14 -6.54 -3.04 -6.31
C ARG A 14 -6.48 -1.58 -5.85
N GLU A 15 -7.43 -0.76 -6.28
CA GLU A 15 -7.51 0.64 -5.86
C GLU A 15 -7.74 0.79 -4.37
N GLY A 16 -8.66 0.01 -3.81
CA GLY A 16 -8.92 0.01 -2.38
C GLY A 16 -7.70 -0.39 -1.57
N ARG A 17 -6.95 -1.38 -2.07
CA ARG A 17 -5.72 -1.82 -1.42
C ARG A 17 -4.65 -0.74 -1.44
N LEU A 18 -4.48 -0.04 -2.57
CA LEU A 18 -3.52 1.05 -2.69
C LEU A 18 -3.86 2.21 -1.77
N GLU A 19 -5.13 2.56 -1.66
CA GLU A 19 -5.58 3.60 -0.73
C GLU A 19 -5.29 3.21 0.71
N GLY A 20 -5.52 1.95 1.07
CA GLY A 20 -5.20 1.43 2.39
C GLY A 20 -3.72 1.55 2.71
N ILE A 21 -2.86 1.18 1.77
CA ILE A 21 -1.41 1.29 1.93
C ILE A 21 -1.01 2.76 2.12
N ARG A 22 -1.53 3.66 1.30
CA ARG A 22 -1.23 5.09 1.40
C ARG A 22 -1.70 5.68 2.72
N ALA A 23 -2.90 5.34 3.16
CA ALA A 23 -3.44 5.80 4.42
C ALA A 23 -2.57 5.32 5.60
N THR A 24 -2.17 4.06 5.58
CA THR A 24 -1.30 3.48 6.61
C THR A 24 0.03 4.23 6.68
N ILE A 25 0.65 4.49 5.54
CA ILE A 25 1.92 5.20 5.47
C ILE A 25 1.78 6.63 5.99
N ARG A 26 0.71 7.33 5.61
CA ARG A 26 0.46 8.69 6.09
C ARG A 26 0.32 8.75 7.61
N ILE A 27 -0.45 7.83 8.16
CA ILE A 27 -0.66 7.74 9.62
C ILE A 27 0.67 7.46 10.31
N CYS A 28 1.46 6.52 9.81
CA CYS A 28 2.75 6.20 10.38
C CYS A 28 3.70 7.40 10.37
N LYS A 29 3.72 8.16 9.29
CA LYS A 29 4.53 9.37 9.21
C LYS A 29 4.07 10.45 10.16
N LYS A 30 2.76 10.58 10.33
CA LYS A 30 2.19 11.53 11.27
C LYS A 30 2.65 11.28 12.70
N PHE A 31 2.87 10.02 13.06
CA PHE A 31 3.37 9.63 14.37
C PHE A 31 4.90 9.48 14.40
N SER A 32 5.59 9.98 13.39
CA SER A 32 7.06 9.95 13.31
C SER A 32 7.67 8.56 13.38
N ILE A 33 6.98 7.59 12.82
CA ILE A 33 7.48 6.21 12.75
C ILE A 33 8.56 6.14 11.66
N SER A 34 9.65 5.43 11.94
CA SER A 34 10.75 5.31 10.99
C SER A 34 10.32 4.59 9.70
N GLU A 35 11.00 4.90 8.59
CA GLU A 35 10.69 4.26 7.30
C GLU A 35 10.82 2.74 7.38
N GLU A 36 11.83 2.24 8.08
CA GLU A 36 12.03 0.80 8.26
C GLU A 36 10.84 0.13 8.94
N ASP A 37 10.33 0.76 9.98
CA ASP A 37 9.17 0.25 10.71
C ASP A 37 7.90 0.33 9.85
N ILE A 38 7.74 1.40 9.07
CA ILE A 38 6.63 1.54 8.14
C ILE A 38 6.66 0.43 7.10
N ILE A 39 7.83 0.20 6.50
CA ILE A 39 8.01 -0.86 5.50
C ILE A 39 7.65 -2.22 6.08
N ARG A 40 8.16 -2.53 7.27
CA ARG A 40 7.86 -3.79 7.94
C ARG A 40 6.37 -3.95 8.21
N ASN A 41 5.74 -2.90 8.66
CA ASN A 41 4.32 -2.90 9.01
C ASN A 41 3.45 -3.17 7.78
N ILE A 42 3.69 -2.46 6.68
CA ILE A 42 2.90 -2.68 5.46
C ILE A 42 3.20 -4.01 4.78
N MET A 43 4.42 -4.52 4.92
CA MET A 43 4.75 -5.87 4.45
C MET A 43 3.87 -6.92 5.14
N GLU A 44 3.73 -6.81 6.45
CA GLU A 44 2.91 -7.74 7.21
C GLU A 44 1.41 -7.57 6.94
N GLU A 45 0.93 -6.34 6.95
CA GLU A 45 -0.50 -6.08 6.78
C GLU A 45 -1.01 -6.40 5.38
N PHE A 46 -0.24 -6.08 4.36
CA PHE A 46 -0.67 -6.20 2.98
C PHE A 46 0.03 -7.33 2.23
N SER A 47 0.81 -8.14 2.92
CA SER A 47 1.56 -9.25 2.32
C SER A 47 2.42 -8.82 1.13
N LEU A 48 3.13 -7.71 1.30
CA LEU A 48 4.00 -7.15 0.27
C LEU A 48 5.43 -7.65 0.43
N SER A 49 6.18 -7.68 -0.68
CA SER A 49 7.60 -7.90 -0.63
C SER A 49 8.31 -6.65 -0.13
N GLN A 50 9.56 -6.79 0.30
CA GLN A 50 10.36 -5.66 0.77
C GLN A 50 10.51 -4.59 -0.32
N GLU A 51 10.72 -5.02 -1.56
CA GLU A 51 10.85 -4.09 -2.69
C GLU A 51 9.57 -3.30 -2.94
N GLU A 52 8.44 -3.98 -2.91
CA GLU A 52 7.14 -3.33 -3.09
C GLU A 52 6.85 -2.34 -1.97
N ALA A 53 7.04 -2.75 -0.73
CA ALA A 53 6.80 -1.90 0.42
C ALA A 53 7.72 -0.68 0.41
N SER A 54 8.99 -0.89 0.14
CA SER A 54 9.97 0.20 0.05
C SER A 54 9.60 1.18 -1.07
N GLY A 55 9.16 0.68 -2.21
CA GLY A 55 8.71 1.51 -3.32
C GLY A 55 7.54 2.39 -2.94
N TYR A 56 6.54 1.84 -2.25
CA TYR A 56 5.39 2.63 -1.81
C TYR A 56 5.79 3.70 -0.81
N VAL A 57 6.62 3.38 0.16
CA VAL A 57 7.08 4.34 1.16
C VAL A 57 7.86 5.47 0.51
N LYS A 58 8.76 5.17 -0.40
CA LYS A 58 9.55 6.18 -1.11
C LYS A 58 8.69 7.08 -1.98
N ASN A 59 7.71 6.52 -2.69
CA ASN A 59 6.81 7.29 -3.54
C ASN A 59 5.97 8.27 -2.73
N ILE A 60 5.47 7.83 -1.59
CA ILE A 60 4.63 8.67 -0.74
C ILE A 60 5.46 9.70 0.01
N SER A 61 6.73 9.41 0.30
CA SER A 61 7.64 10.36 0.94
C SER A 61 7.97 11.58 0.10
N ARG A 62 7.70 11.53 -1.20
CA ARG A 62 7.97 12.65 -2.11
C ARG A 62 6.93 13.77 -2.06
N PHE A 63 5.85 13.56 -1.38
CA PHE A 63 4.76 14.54 -1.28
C PHE A 63 4.74 15.23 0.06
#